data_2572e647a40a0012fb3e8e804873571f
#
_entry.id   2572e647a40a0012fb3e8e804873571f
#
_cell.length_a   1.000
_cell.length_b   1.000
_cell.length_c   1.000
_cell.angle_alpha   90.00
_cell.angle_beta   90.00
_cell.angle_gamma   90.00
#
_symmetry.space_group_name_H-M   'P 1'
#
loop_
_entity.id
_entity.type
_entity.pdbx_description
1 polymer ?
#
loop_
_entity_poly.entity_id
_entity_poly.type
_entity_poly.pdbx_seq_one_letter_code
_entity_poly.pdbx_strand_id
1 'polypeptide(L)'
;SNGNAIIMDSSADLEGQNKGMTPMQVLLGSLMGCMSIDIILVLKKQKISPQEYRVEAITTKKEGVPSPYDKIHFVIHIDKEIDLKRIDRAVSLSLEKYCSVRSCLKDDIEITFEVNPLN
;
A
#
# COMPACT_ATOMS: atom_id res chain seq x y z
N SER A 1 10.46 18.50 8.65
CA SER A 1 9.25 19.13 8.99
C SER A 1 8.81 18.72 10.37
N ASN A 2 8.13 17.90 10.82
CA ASN A 2 7.61 17.76 12.21
C ASN A 2 8.54 17.01 13.17
N GLY A 3 9.82 16.91 12.88
CA GLY A 3 10.75 16.18 13.71
C GLY A 3 10.69 14.66 13.58
N ASN A 4 9.83 14.17 12.69
CA ASN A 4 9.74 12.75 12.41
C ASN A 4 10.90 12.31 11.52
N ALA A 5 11.38 11.11 11.72
CA ALA A 5 12.53 10.59 11.00
C ALA A 5 12.18 9.22 10.38
N ILE A 6 12.87 8.90 9.32
CA ILE A 6 12.76 7.60 8.67
C ILE A 6 14.17 7.09 8.42
N ILE A 7 14.36 5.79 8.61
CA ILE A 7 15.66 5.13 8.44
C ILE A 7 15.59 4.26 7.18
N MET A 8 16.54 4.47 6.29
CA MET A 8 16.64 3.67 5.06
C MET A 8 18.02 3.08 4.92
N ASP A 9 18.10 1.97 4.19
CA ASP A 9 19.36 1.30 3.90
C ASP A 9 19.34 0.79 2.46
N SER A 10 20.49 0.42 1.94
CA SER A 10 20.60 -0.22 0.64
C SER A 10 20.17 -1.69 0.72
N SER A 11 19.91 -2.29 -0.42
CA SER A 11 19.71 -3.73 -0.50
C SER A 11 21.01 -4.47 -0.18
N ALA A 12 20.92 -5.74 0.22
CA ALA A 12 22.08 -6.53 0.61
C ALA A 12 23.12 -6.66 -0.51
N ASP A 13 22.68 -6.75 -1.77
CA ASP A 13 23.56 -6.82 -2.93
C ASP A 13 24.31 -5.50 -3.20
N LEU A 14 23.88 -4.41 -2.60
CA LEU A 14 24.57 -3.11 -2.64
C LEU A 14 25.18 -2.76 -1.28
N GLU A 15 25.61 -3.78 -0.54
CA GLU A 15 26.28 -3.65 0.75
C GLU A 15 25.39 -3.12 1.88
N GLY A 16 24.09 -3.23 1.74
CA GLY A 16 23.17 -2.88 2.80
C GLY A 16 23.28 -3.83 3.99
N GLN A 17 23.00 -3.31 5.18
CA GLN A 17 23.12 -4.04 6.45
C GLN A 17 21.79 -4.35 7.10
N ASN A 18 20.70 -4.23 6.35
CA ASN A 18 19.34 -4.48 6.85
C ASN A 18 19.00 -3.65 8.10
N LYS A 19 19.44 -2.40 8.11
CA LYS A 19 19.18 -1.48 9.22
C LYS A 19 17.98 -0.56 8.96
N GLY A 20 17.36 -0.69 7.81
CA GLY A 20 16.17 0.06 7.44
C GLY A 20 15.59 -0.48 6.15
N MET A 21 14.44 0.06 5.77
CA MET A 21 13.82 -0.29 4.50
C MET A 21 14.61 0.30 3.34
N THR A 22 14.59 -0.37 2.20
CA THR A 22 15.19 0.19 1.00
C THR A 22 14.32 1.33 0.45
N PRO A 23 14.87 2.22 -0.38
CA PRO A 23 14.07 3.30 -0.98
C PRO A 23 12.82 2.80 -1.72
N MET A 24 12.94 1.70 -2.47
CA MET A 24 11.77 1.15 -3.18
C MET A 24 10.73 0.59 -2.21
N GLN A 25 11.16 0.01 -1.08
CA GLN A 25 10.23 -0.43 -0.03
C GLN A 25 9.54 0.76 0.64
N VAL A 26 10.26 1.86 0.84
CA VAL A 26 9.67 3.08 1.41
C VAL A 26 8.64 3.68 0.45
N LEU A 27 8.92 3.70 -0.84
CA LEU A 27 7.96 4.15 -1.85
C LEU A 27 6.69 3.29 -1.80
N LEU A 28 6.86 1.96 -1.76
CA LEU A 28 5.74 1.02 -1.66
C LEU A 28 4.96 1.25 -0.36
N GLY A 29 5.66 1.44 0.75
CA GLY A 29 5.05 1.72 2.05
C GLY A 29 4.23 3.01 2.03
N SER A 30 4.71 4.03 1.30
CA SER A 30 3.97 5.27 1.13
C SER A 30 2.65 5.05 0.40
N LEU A 31 2.66 4.23 -0.66
CA LEU A 31 1.45 3.88 -1.38
C LEU A 31 0.48 3.11 -0.47
N MET A 32 0.99 2.11 0.25
CA MET A 32 0.19 1.32 1.18
C MET A 32 -0.44 2.19 2.27
N GLY A 33 0.32 3.09 2.84
CA GLY A 33 -0.16 4.00 3.88
C GLY A 33 -1.22 4.97 3.35
N CYS A 34 -0.97 5.58 2.21
CA CYS A 34 -1.90 6.52 1.60
C CYS A 34 -3.23 5.84 1.27
N MET A 35 -3.17 4.67 0.65
CA MET A 35 -4.35 3.87 0.34
C MET A 35 -5.11 3.49 1.62
N SER A 36 -4.40 3.07 2.64
CA SER A 36 -4.99 2.62 3.90
C SER A 36 -5.72 3.76 4.63
N ILE A 37 -5.15 4.96 4.63
CA ILE A 37 -5.80 6.13 5.20
C ILE A 37 -7.12 6.39 4.48
N ASP A 38 -7.12 6.32 3.15
CA ASP A 38 -8.35 6.53 2.36
C ASP A 38 -9.41 5.47 2.69
N ILE A 39 -9.00 4.20 2.75
CA ILE A 39 -9.92 3.10 3.05
C ILE A 39 -10.59 3.33 4.41
N ILE A 40 -9.79 3.64 5.43
CA ILE A 40 -10.32 3.88 6.77
C ILE A 40 -11.28 5.08 6.78
N LEU A 41 -10.93 6.16 6.08
CA LEU A 41 -11.78 7.36 6.03
C LEU A 41 -13.09 7.10 5.29
N VAL A 42 -13.06 6.36 4.19
CA VAL A 42 -14.28 6.01 3.44
C VAL A 42 -15.20 5.16 4.31
N LEU A 43 -14.66 4.16 5.00
CA LEU A 43 -15.45 3.32 5.91
C LEU A 43 -16.00 4.12 7.07
N LYS A 44 -15.20 5.02 7.63
CA LYS A 44 -15.63 5.87 8.76
C LYS A 44 -16.82 6.75 8.39
N LYS A 45 -16.87 7.28 7.16
CA LYS A 45 -18.03 8.04 6.68
C LYS A 45 -19.31 7.21 6.66
N GLN A 46 -19.19 5.90 6.60
CA GLN A 46 -20.31 4.97 6.67
C GLN A 46 -20.53 4.43 8.08
N LYS A 47 -19.87 5.05 9.07
CA LYS A 47 -19.94 4.69 10.49
C LYS A 47 -19.37 3.29 10.76
N ILE A 48 -18.39 2.88 9.96
CA ILE A 48 -17.68 1.62 10.11
C ILE A 48 -16.26 1.91 10.57
N SER A 49 -15.86 1.32 11.71
CA SER A 49 -14.50 1.46 12.27
C SER A 49 -13.88 0.08 12.39
N PRO A 50 -12.96 -0.28 11.50
CA PRO A 50 -12.30 -1.59 11.60
C PRO A 50 -11.56 -1.74 12.93
N GLN A 51 -11.63 -2.91 13.53
CA GLN A 51 -10.88 -3.24 14.75
C GLN A 51 -9.51 -3.81 14.41
N GLU A 52 -9.41 -4.48 13.28
CA GLU A 52 -8.16 -5.03 12.79
C GLU A 52 -7.99 -4.67 11.33
N TYR A 53 -6.78 -4.22 10.99
CA TYR A 53 -6.45 -3.86 9.63
C TYR A 53 -4.96 -4.11 9.39
N ARG A 54 -4.66 -4.81 8.32
CA ARG A 54 -3.29 -5.02 7.88
C ARG A 54 -3.27 -5.12 6.37
N VAL A 55 -2.24 -4.57 5.74
CA VAL A 55 -2.07 -4.68 4.31
C VAL A 55 -0.69 -5.26 4.00
N GLU A 56 -0.67 -6.16 3.03
CA GLU A 56 0.56 -6.72 2.49
C GLU A 56 0.63 -6.40 1.00
N ALA A 57 1.83 -6.31 0.47
CA ALA A 57 2.04 -6.11 -0.96
C ALA A 57 2.96 -7.16 -1.53
N ILE A 58 2.56 -7.72 -2.66
CA ILE A 58 3.35 -8.66 -3.44
C ILE A 58 3.70 -7.95 -4.74
N THR A 59 4.99 -7.81 -5.03
CA THR A 59 5.45 -6.97 -6.13
C THR A 59 6.37 -7.70 -7.06
N THR A 60 6.39 -7.25 -8.32
CA THR A 60 7.44 -7.59 -9.28
C THR A 60 8.02 -6.29 -9.84
N LYS A 61 9.24 -6.37 -10.33
CA LYS A 61 9.95 -5.23 -10.91
C LYS A 61 10.38 -5.56 -12.33
N LYS A 62 10.52 -4.51 -13.15
CA LYS A 62 11.13 -4.64 -14.46
C LYS A 62 12.62 -4.96 -14.31
N GLU A 63 13.15 -5.74 -15.22
CA GLU A 63 14.59 -6.03 -15.24
C GLU A 63 15.37 -4.80 -15.73
N GLY A 64 16.62 -4.72 -15.30
CA GLY A 64 17.54 -3.67 -15.73
C GLY A 64 17.74 -2.56 -14.72
N VAL A 65 18.24 -1.44 -15.21
CA VAL A 65 18.50 -0.22 -14.43
C VAL A 65 17.99 0.94 -15.24
N PRO A 66 17.00 1.69 -14.75
CA PRO A 66 16.30 1.51 -13.47
C PRO A 66 15.39 0.28 -13.47
N SER A 67 15.01 -0.16 -12.26
CA SER A 67 14.16 -1.32 -12.08
C SER A 67 12.90 -0.93 -11.28
N PRO A 68 11.93 -0.28 -11.93
CA PRO A 68 10.69 0.13 -11.26
C PRO A 68 9.76 -1.04 -11.06
N TYR A 69 8.79 -0.88 -10.16
CA TYR A 69 7.71 -1.84 -10.05
C TYR A 69 6.91 -1.90 -11.36
N ASP A 70 6.56 -3.10 -11.80
CA ASP A 70 5.63 -3.29 -12.90
C ASP A 70 4.29 -3.84 -12.43
N LYS A 71 4.27 -4.60 -11.33
CA LYS A 71 3.04 -5.14 -10.76
C LYS A 71 3.07 -5.01 -9.24
N ILE A 72 1.94 -4.60 -8.66
CA ILE A 72 1.74 -4.53 -7.22
C ILE A 72 0.38 -5.18 -6.92
N HIS A 73 0.40 -6.22 -6.10
CA HIS A 73 -0.83 -6.86 -5.64
C HIS A 73 -0.96 -6.67 -4.14
N PHE A 74 -2.06 -6.07 -3.70
CA PHE A 74 -2.32 -5.86 -2.28
C PHE A 74 -3.21 -6.95 -1.72
N VAL A 75 -2.88 -7.42 -0.51
CA VAL A 75 -3.75 -8.27 0.27
C VAL A 75 -4.19 -7.46 1.49
N ILE A 76 -5.48 -7.20 1.59
CA ILE A 76 -6.04 -6.36 2.66
C ILE A 76 -6.73 -7.28 3.66
N HIS A 77 -6.17 -7.33 4.86
CA HIS A 77 -6.71 -8.12 5.98
C HIS A 77 -7.55 -7.20 6.85
N ILE A 78 -8.81 -7.50 6.99
CA ILE A 78 -9.75 -6.63 7.70
C ILE A 78 -10.85 -7.46 8.34
N ASP A 79 -11.55 -6.89 9.32
CA ASP A 79 -12.62 -7.58 10.05
C ASP A 79 -13.61 -8.26 9.10
N LYS A 80 -13.92 -9.52 9.38
CA LYS A 80 -14.85 -10.30 8.55
C LYS A 80 -16.28 -9.76 8.57
N GLU A 81 -16.64 -9.00 9.60
CA GLU A 81 -18.00 -8.46 9.76
C GLU A 81 -18.30 -7.33 8.78
N ILE A 82 -17.29 -6.73 8.17
CA ILE A 82 -17.47 -5.62 7.25
C ILE A 82 -17.84 -6.16 5.87
N ASP A 83 -18.88 -5.59 5.27
CA ASP A 83 -19.34 -5.97 3.94
C ASP A 83 -18.23 -5.83 2.92
N LEU A 84 -17.90 -6.91 2.21
CA LEU A 84 -16.83 -6.94 1.22
C LEU A 84 -17.05 -5.91 0.10
N LYS A 85 -18.28 -5.66 -0.30
CA LYS A 85 -18.59 -4.67 -1.33
C LYS A 85 -18.18 -3.27 -0.91
N ARG A 86 -18.34 -2.96 0.38
CA ARG A 86 -17.95 -1.65 0.93
C ARG A 86 -16.44 -1.50 0.94
N ILE A 87 -15.73 -2.58 1.28
CA ILE A 87 -14.27 -2.58 1.27
C ILE A 87 -13.73 -2.43 -0.15
N ASP A 88 -14.26 -3.22 -1.08
CA ASP A 88 -13.87 -3.15 -2.50
C ASP A 88 -14.06 -1.74 -3.04
N ARG A 89 -15.19 -1.11 -2.73
CA ARG A 89 -15.46 0.25 -3.17
C ARG A 89 -14.46 1.24 -2.58
N ALA A 90 -14.15 1.10 -1.29
CA ALA A 90 -13.19 1.99 -0.63
C ALA A 90 -11.82 1.88 -1.25
N VAL A 91 -11.36 0.65 -1.53
CA VAL A 91 -10.06 0.42 -2.17
C VAL A 91 -10.04 1.01 -3.58
N SER A 92 -11.08 0.74 -4.36
CA SER A 92 -11.17 1.25 -5.73
C SER A 92 -11.20 2.77 -5.76
N LEU A 93 -11.95 3.41 -4.86
CA LEU A 93 -11.99 4.87 -4.78
C LEU A 93 -10.62 5.45 -4.44
N SER A 94 -9.90 4.81 -3.52
CA SER A 94 -8.56 5.27 -3.16
C SER A 94 -7.63 5.21 -4.37
N LEU A 95 -7.52 4.04 -5.00
CA LEU A 95 -6.56 3.82 -6.07
C LEU A 95 -6.91 4.59 -7.35
N GLU A 96 -8.18 4.81 -7.62
CA GLU A 96 -8.62 5.48 -8.84
C GLU A 96 -8.76 7.00 -8.70
N LYS A 97 -9.04 7.51 -7.49
CA LYS A 97 -9.38 8.92 -7.31
C LYS A 97 -8.62 9.65 -6.22
N TYR A 98 -8.45 9.04 -5.05
CA TYR A 98 -8.05 9.79 -3.86
C TYR A 98 -6.58 9.68 -3.49
N CYS A 99 -5.91 8.58 -3.84
CA CYS A 99 -4.54 8.34 -3.39
C CYS A 99 -3.54 9.22 -4.13
N SER A 100 -3.02 10.23 -3.44
CA SER A 100 -2.02 11.14 -4.03
C SER A 100 -0.74 10.40 -4.41
N VAL A 101 -0.32 9.43 -3.62
CA VAL A 101 0.88 8.64 -3.93
C VAL A 101 0.67 7.85 -5.22
N ARG A 102 -0.50 7.19 -5.38
CA ARG A 102 -0.81 6.49 -6.63
C ARG A 102 -0.73 7.45 -7.82
N SER A 103 -1.27 8.65 -7.65
CA SER A 103 -1.26 9.66 -8.69
C SER A 103 0.14 10.09 -9.11
N CYS A 104 1.12 9.96 -8.23
CA CYS A 104 2.52 10.28 -8.53
C CYS A 104 3.26 9.15 -9.25
N LEU A 105 2.69 7.96 -9.30
CA LEU A 105 3.32 6.79 -9.92
C LEU A 105 2.87 6.64 -11.36
N LYS A 106 3.66 5.90 -12.14
CA LYS A 106 3.33 5.67 -13.55
C LYS A 106 2.03 4.88 -13.69
N ASP A 107 1.25 5.25 -14.70
CA ASP A 107 -0.04 4.61 -14.97
C ASP A 107 0.09 3.16 -15.41
N ASP A 108 1.23 2.77 -15.98
CA ASP A 108 1.45 1.43 -16.51
C ASP A 108 1.79 0.39 -15.43
N ILE A 109 1.90 0.81 -14.18
CA ILE A 109 2.03 -0.15 -13.07
C ILE A 109 0.69 -0.86 -12.89
N GLU A 110 0.69 -2.18 -13.03
CA GLU A 110 -0.51 -2.97 -12.84
C GLU A 110 -0.76 -3.13 -11.33
N ILE A 111 -1.86 -2.58 -10.83
CA ILE A 111 -2.22 -2.67 -9.41
C ILE A 111 -3.49 -3.49 -9.27
N THR A 112 -3.41 -4.55 -8.47
CA THR A 112 -4.54 -5.41 -8.16
C THR A 112 -4.66 -5.56 -6.65
N PHE A 113 -5.79 -6.05 -6.18
CA PHE A 113 -5.98 -6.29 -4.75
C PHE A 113 -6.94 -7.42 -4.49
N GLU A 114 -6.85 -7.99 -3.31
CA GLU A 114 -7.83 -8.92 -2.77
C GLU A 114 -8.06 -8.60 -1.30
N VAL A 115 -9.23 -8.93 -0.82
CA VAL A 115 -9.60 -8.74 0.59
C VAL A 115 -9.62 -10.10 1.28
N ASN A 116 -8.93 -10.20 2.41
CA ASN A 116 -8.89 -11.40 3.23
C ASN A 116 -9.60 -11.11 4.55
N PRO A 117 -10.86 -11.59 4.71
CA PRO A 117 -11.58 -11.35 5.97
C PRO A 117 -10.89 -12.04 7.14
N LEU A 118 -10.73 -11.30 8.24
CA LEU A 118 -10.14 -11.83 9.47
C LEU A 118 -11.23 -12.41 10.39
N ASN A 119 -10.89 -13.52 11.00
CA ASN A 119 -11.80 -14.18 11.96
C ASN A 119 -11.81 -13.47 13.30
#